data_82b91d6fa72c51db214ebb2c9591189a
#
_entry.id   82b91d6fa72c51db214ebb2c9591189a
#
_cell.length_a   1.000
_cell.length_b   1.000
_cell.length_c   1.000
_cell.angle_alpha   90.00
_cell.angle_beta   90.00
_cell.angle_gamma   90.00
#
_symmetry.space_group_name_H-M   'P 1'
#
loop_
_entity.id
_entity.type
_entity.pdbx_description
1 polymer ?
#
loop_
_entity_poly.entity_id
_entity_poly.type
_entity_poly.pdbx_seq_one_letter_code
_entity_poly.pdbx_strand_id
1 'polypeptide(L)'
;MIRGKMVLGMLLGFLTLLITSQLFAQADVIEKRQKVMKGQSEAAKAIKAAAESKDYATIEMKAKDLMGSSEKIPELFPKGSTQGKTKAKAEIWEKGDDFRKNAKNLNKAAGELAAAAKAKDDAAVGEKVKAVSGACGGCHKAFREEKYKE
;
A
#
# COMPACT_ATOMS: atom_id res chain seq x y z
N MET A 1 21.25 -21.66 46.63
CA MET A 1 21.81 -21.09 45.40
C MET A 1 21.20 -21.57 44.08
N ILE A 2 20.19 -22.43 44.09
CA ILE A 2 19.56 -23.02 42.88
C ILE A 2 18.39 -22.15 42.32
N ARG A 3 17.71 -21.40 43.18
CA ARG A 3 16.54 -20.57 42.77
C ARG A 3 16.86 -19.41 41.81
N GLY A 4 18.02 -18.79 41.91
CA GLY A 4 18.40 -17.65 41.04
C GLY A 4 18.71 -18.03 39.60
N LYS A 5 19.24 -19.22 39.37
CA LYS A 5 19.58 -19.70 38.00
C LYS A 5 18.35 -20.11 37.18
N MET A 6 17.30 -20.63 37.85
CA MET A 6 16.04 -20.99 37.20
C MET A 6 15.25 -19.75 36.75
N VAL A 7 15.22 -18.69 37.54
CA VAL A 7 14.52 -17.45 37.22
C VAL A 7 15.21 -16.72 36.05
N LEU A 8 16.53 -16.71 36.00
CA LEU A 8 17.29 -16.08 34.91
C LEU A 8 17.08 -16.83 33.57
N GLY A 9 17.06 -18.16 33.59
CA GLY A 9 16.78 -18.95 32.38
C GLY A 9 15.36 -18.76 31.84
N MET A 10 14.35 -18.62 32.70
CA MET A 10 12.97 -18.34 32.33
C MET A 10 12.80 -16.95 31.71
N LEU A 11 13.48 -15.92 32.25
CA LEU A 11 13.45 -14.56 31.72
C LEU A 11 14.12 -14.46 30.33
N LEU A 12 15.24 -15.13 30.11
CA LEU A 12 15.91 -15.18 28.80
C LEU A 12 15.06 -15.91 27.73
N GLY A 13 14.41 -17.03 28.09
CA GLY A 13 13.53 -17.77 27.20
C GLY A 13 12.30 -16.96 26.78
N PHE A 14 11.72 -16.19 27.69
CA PHE A 14 10.57 -15.34 27.40
C PHE A 14 10.93 -14.15 26.47
N LEU A 15 12.12 -13.58 26.66
CA LEU A 15 12.59 -12.46 25.84
C LEU A 15 12.86 -12.88 24.39
N THR A 16 13.42 -14.08 24.15
CA THR A 16 13.66 -14.60 22.80
C THR A 16 12.36 -14.91 22.05
N LEU A 17 11.33 -15.41 22.75
CA LEU A 17 10.02 -15.66 22.13
C LEU A 17 9.32 -14.38 21.66
N LEU A 18 9.45 -13.30 22.42
CA LEU A 18 8.85 -12.01 22.06
C LEU A 18 9.52 -11.38 20.83
N ILE A 19 10.82 -11.49 20.69
CA ILE A 19 11.56 -10.95 19.56
C ILE A 19 11.21 -11.68 18.25
N THR A 20 11.10 -13.00 18.29
CA THR A 20 10.74 -13.80 17.11
C THR A 20 9.33 -13.50 16.62
N SER A 21 8.36 -13.35 17.50
CA SER A 21 6.98 -13.02 17.14
C SER A 21 6.85 -11.64 16.45
N GLN A 22 7.62 -10.66 16.87
CA GLN A 22 7.66 -9.33 16.26
C GLN A 22 8.22 -9.36 14.84
N LEU A 23 9.27 -10.13 14.59
CA LEU A 23 9.88 -10.26 13.27
C LEU A 23 8.94 -10.94 12.26
N PHE A 24 8.23 -11.98 12.68
CA PHE A 24 7.22 -12.64 11.83
C PHE A 24 6.05 -11.70 11.51
N ALA A 25 5.55 -10.93 12.46
CA ALA A 25 4.49 -9.97 12.24
C ALA A 25 4.91 -8.85 11.25
N GLN A 26 6.16 -8.42 11.28
CA GLN A 26 6.67 -7.43 10.32
C GLN A 26 6.81 -7.99 8.91
N ALA A 27 7.29 -9.22 8.75
CA ALA A 27 7.40 -9.87 7.45
C ALA A 27 6.03 -10.02 6.78
N ASP A 28 5.02 -10.46 7.52
CA ASP A 28 3.63 -10.60 7.04
C ASP A 28 3.04 -9.25 6.57
N VAL A 29 3.27 -8.18 7.33
CA VAL A 29 2.82 -6.83 6.94
C VAL A 29 3.49 -6.35 5.66
N ILE A 30 4.78 -6.59 5.50
CA ILE A 30 5.52 -6.20 4.28
C ILE A 30 5.01 -6.97 3.07
N GLU A 31 4.76 -8.27 3.20
CA GLU A 31 4.18 -9.09 2.14
C GLU A 31 2.79 -8.59 1.73
N LYS A 32 1.93 -8.29 2.70
CA LYS A 32 0.60 -7.69 2.45
C LYS A 32 0.69 -6.38 1.68
N ARG A 33 1.62 -5.48 2.05
CA ARG A 33 1.88 -4.24 1.30
C ARG A 33 2.23 -4.52 -0.15
N GLN A 34 3.20 -5.43 -0.37
CA GLN A 34 3.67 -5.77 -1.70
C GLN A 34 2.54 -6.36 -2.55
N LYS A 35 1.71 -7.22 -1.98
CA LYS A 35 0.55 -7.80 -2.64
C LYS A 35 -0.47 -6.73 -3.04
N VAL A 36 -0.79 -5.79 -2.15
CA VAL A 36 -1.71 -4.69 -2.46
C VAL A 36 -1.14 -3.80 -3.56
N MET A 37 0.14 -3.39 -3.47
CA MET A 37 0.78 -2.56 -4.49
C MET A 37 0.87 -3.25 -5.86
N LYS A 38 1.11 -4.58 -5.88
CA LYS A 38 1.07 -5.37 -7.10
C LYS A 38 -0.32 -5.38 -7.71
N GLY A 39 -1.37 -5.65 -6.91
CA GLY A 39 -2.75 -5.62 -7.38
C GLY A 39 -3.16 -4.26 -7.93
N GLN A 40 -2.74 -3.15 -7.29
CA GLN A 40 -2.98 -1.79 -7.80
C GLN A 40 -2.26 -1.55 -9.13
N SER A 41 -1.04 -2.05 -9.29
CA SER A 41 -0.30 -1.95 -10.56
C SER A 41 -1.01 -2.74 -11.68
N GLU A 42 -1.52 -3.92 -11.39
CA GLU A 42 -2.29 -4.74 -12.33
C GLU A 42 -3.61 -4.05 -12.71
N ALA A 43 -4.33 -3.50 -11.73
CA ALA A 43 -5.54 -2.73 -11.98
C ALA A 43 -5.27 -1.50 -12.86
N ALA A 44 -4.21 -0.74 -12.60
CA ALA A 44 -3.85 0.42 -13.41
C ALA A 44 -3.48 0.05 -14.86
N LYS A 45 -2.80 -1.08 -15.08
CA LYS A 45 -2.52 -1.60 -16.43
C LYS A 45 -3.80 -2.01 -17.15
N ALA A 46 -4.70 -2.70 -16.46
CA ALA A 46 -5.99 -3.10 -17.02
C ALA A 46 -6.86 -1.88 -17.39
N ILE A 47 -6.89 -0.85 -16.53
CA ILE A 47 -7.57 0.41 -16.82
C ILE A 47 -7.02 1.06 -18.08
N LYS A 48 -5.68 1.11 -18.23
CA LYS A 48 -5.07 1.70 -19.43
C LYS A 48 -5.47 0.96 -20.71
N ALA A 49 -5.37 -0.37 -20.72
CA ALA A 49 -5.77 -1.18 -21.85
C ALA A 49 -7.27 -1.05 -22.18
N ALA A 50 -8.12 -1.05 -21.15
CA ALA A 50 -9.56 -0.88 -21.28
C ALA A 50 -9.95 0.52 -21.80
N ALA A 51 -9.18 1.56 -21.43
CA ALA A 51 -9.39 2.91 -21.97
C ALA A 51 -9.09 2.99 -23.47
N GLU A 52 -8.07 2.29 -23.96
CA GLU A 52 -7.74 2.21 -25.39
C GLU A 52 -8.86 1.52 -26.19
N SER A 53 -9.52 0.51 -25.63
CA SER A 53 -10.62 -0.23 -26.24
C SER A 53 -12.02 0.30 -25.91
N LYS A 54 -12.12 1.36 -25.08
CA LYS A 54 -13.38 1.93 -24.57
C LYS A 54 -14.23 0.91 -23.79
N ASP A 55 -13.59 -0.05 -23.12
CA ASP A 55 -14.26 -0.98 -22.21
C ASP A 55 -14.54 -0.32 -20.86
N TYR A 56 -15.62 0.48 -20.84
CA TYR A 56 -16.00 1.24 -19.65
C TYR A 56 -16.37 0.35 -18.45
N ALA A 57 -16.87 -0.86 -18.70
CA ALA A 57 -17.23 -1.79 -17.63
C ALA A 57 -15.98 -2.25 -16.88
N THR A 58 -14.92 -2.62 -17.61
CA THR A 58 -13.63 -2.97 -17.02
C THR A 58 -12.99 -1.77 -16.31
N ILE A 59 -13.05 -0.56 -16.89
CA ILE A 59 -12.53 0.65 -16.24
C ILE A 59 -13.24 0.89 -14.91
N GLU A 60 -14.58 0.87 -14.89
CA GLU A 60 -15.36 1.09 -13.67
C GLU A 60 -15.01 0.06 -12.60
N MET A 61 -14.98 -1.23 -12.94
CA MET A 61 -14.64 -2.31 -12.03
C MET A 61 -13.23 -2.12 -11.43
N LYS A 62 -12.23 -1.89 -12.26
CA LYS A 62 -10.84 -1.75 -11.81
C LYS A 62 -10.59 -0.45 -11.05
N ALA A 63 -11.29 0.62 -11.36
CA ALA A 63 -11.27 1.84 -10.57
C ALA A 63 -11.85 1.62 -9.17
N LYS A 64 -12.93 0.85 -9.02
CA LYS A 64 -13.47 0.46 -7.71
C LYS A 64 -12.50 -0.44 -6.93
N ASP A 65 -11.78 -1.34 -7.60
CA ASP A 65 -10.70 -2.14 -6.96
C ASP A 65 -9.61 -1.22 -6.39
N LEU A 66 -9.21 -0.17 -7.13
CA LEU A 66 -8.27 0.85 -6.65
C LEU A 66 -8.81 1.63 -5.45
N MET A 67 -10.09 2.01 -5.46
CA MET A 67 -10.72 2.68 -4.31
C MET A 67 -10.61 1.82 -3.05
N GLY A 68 -11.13 0.60 -3.09
CA GLY A 68 -11.16 -0.29 -1.92
C GLY A 68 -9.75 -0.67 -1.42
N SER A 69 -8.77 -0.80 -2.33
CA SER A 69 -7.40 -1.09 -1.93
C SER A 69 -6.67 0.14 -1.36
N SER A 70 -6.98 1.35 -1.85
CA SER A 70 -6.36 2.59 -1.36
C SER A 70 -6.75 2.92 0.08
N GLU A 71 -7.96 2.60 0.50
CA GLU A 71 -8.44 2.76 1.89
C GLU A 71 -7.61 1.94 2.88
N LYS A 72 -7.12 0.78 2.47
CA LYS A 72 -6.33 -0.13 3.32
C LYS A 72 -4.86 0.28 3.42
N ILE A 73 -4.36 1.17 2.55
CA ILE A 73 -2.93 1.53 2.52
C ILE A 73 -2.41 1.98 3.88
N PRO A 74 -3.04 2.93 4.62
CA PRO A 74 -2.47 3.40 5.88
C PRO A 74 -2.30 2.30 6.93
N GLU A 75 -3.21 1.34 7.00
CA GLU A 75 -3.19 0.24 7.96
C GLU A 75 -2.05 -0.75 7.72
N LEU A 76 -1.57 -0.82 6.47
CA LEU A 76 -0.45 -1.68 6.08
C LEU A 76 0.92 -1.11 6.48
N PHE A 77 0.98 0.07 7.10
CA PHE A 77 2.21 0.74 7.51
C PHE A 77 2.20 1.05 9.02
N PRO A 78 2.01 0.05 9.91
CA PRO A 78 2.09 0.28 11.34
C PRO A 78 3.47 0.76 11.75
N LYS A 79 3.57 1.49 12.89
CA LYS A 79 4.86 1.94 13.43
C LYS A 79 5.81 0.76 13.63
N GLY A 80 7.07 0.97 13.33
CA GLY A 80 8.12 -0.04 13.49
C GLY A 80 8.22 -1.06 12.35
N SER A 81 7.34 -1.03 11.34
CA SER A 81 7.40 -1.96 10.19
C SER A 81 8.37 -1.47 9.11
N THR A 82 9.58 -1.10 9.51
CA THR A 82 10.65 -0.55 8.66
C THR A 82 11.71 -1.57 8.28
N GLN A 83 11.75 -2.70 8.97
CA GLN A 83 12.78 -3.74 8.81
C GLN A 83 12.35 -4.77 7.75
N GLY A 84 13.34 -5.35 7.06
CA GLY A 84 13.11 -6.37 6.06
C GLY A 84 13.11 -5.85 4.62
N LYS A 85 12.80 -6.71 3.66
CA LYS A 85 12.85 -6.41 2.23
C LYS A 85 11.71 -5.48 1.80
N THR A 86 11.86 -4.19 2.06
CA THR A 86 10.88 -3.16 1.77
C THR A 86 11.48 -1.99 1.00
N LYS A 87 10.63 -1.27 0.24
CA LYS A 87 10.96 0.03 -0.38
C LYS A 87 10.29 1.20 0.34
N ALA A 88 9.73 0.98 1.52
CA ALA A 88 9.10 2.02 2.30
C ALA A 88 10.15 2.98 2.87
N LYS A 89 9.99 4.29 2.61
CA LYS A 89 10.80 5.35 3.21
C LYS A 89 10.39 5.61 4.67
N ALA A 90 11.31 6.11 5.47
CA ALA A 90 11.05 6.51 6.87
C ALA A 90 10.00 7.63 6.97
N GLU A 91 9.94 8.49 5.96
CA GLU A 91 9.00 9.59 5.85
C GLU A 91 7.53 9.17 5.93
N ILE A 92 7.20 7.91 5.67
CA ILE A 92 5.84 7.36 5.86
C ILE A 92 5.40 7.53 7.32
N TRP A 93 6.30 7.31 8.27
CA TRP A 93 6.02 7.37 9.70
C TRP A 93 6.29 8.76 10.28
N GLU A 94 7.19 9.53 9.70
CA GLU A 94 7.51 10.90 10.08
C GLU A 94 6.42 11.87 9.62
N LYS A 95 5.91 11.67 8.40
CA LYS A 95 4.90 12.52 7.74
C LYS A 95 3.59 11.74 7.52
N GLY A 96 3.10 11.10 8.57
CA GLY A 96 1.96 10.18 8.48
C GLY A 96 0.67 10.84 7.95
N ASP A 97 0.44 12.13 8.20
CA ASP A 97 -0.70 12.85 7.66
C ASP A 97 -0.60 13.03 6.13
N ASP A 98 0.57 13.38 5.63
CA ASP A 98 0.81 13.49 4.20
C ASP A 98 0.69 12.13 3.52
N PHE A 99 1.17 11.07 4.15
CA PHE A 99 1.01 9.71 3.64
C PHE A 99 -0.46 9.31 3.53
N ARG A 100 -1.25 9.54 4.58
CA ARG A 100 -2.71 9.31 4.57
C ARG A 100 -3.42 10.15 3.52
N LYS A 101 -3.03 11.42 3.35
CA LYS A 101 -3.56 12.31 2.32
C LYS A 101 -3.30 11.77 0.92
N ASN A 102 -2.11 11.22 0.64
CA ASN A 102 -1.80 10.61 -0.65
C ASN A 102 -2.67 9.37 -0.93
N ALA A 103 -2.92 8.51 0.07
CA ALA A 103 -3.84 7.39 -0.08
C ALA A 103 -5.27 7.85 -0.40
N LYS A 104 -5.76 8.90 0.28
CA LYS A 104 -7.06 9.52 -0.01
C LYS A 104 -7.12 10.15 -1.40
N ASN A 105 -6.03 10.75 -1.88
CA ASN A 105 -5.98 11.31 -3.24
C ASN A 105 -6.14 10.22 -4.29
N LEU A 106 -5.53 9.05 -4.12
CA LEU A 106 -5.74 7.91 -5.00
C LEU A 106 -7.18 7.41 -4.94
N ASN A 107 -7.76 7.29 -3.75
CA ASN A 107 -9.17 6.90 -3.57
C ASN A 107 -10.10 7.84 -4.34
N LYS A 108 -9.94 9.14 -4.16
CA LYS A 108 -10.72 10.17 -4.85
C LYS A 108 -10.57 10.07 -6.38
N ALA A 109 -9.33 10.02 -6.89
CA ALA A 109 -9.07 9.95 -8.33
C ALA A 109 -9.68 8.68 -8.95
N ALA A 110 -9.59 7.55 -8.25
CA ALA A 110 -10.20 6.30 -8.68
C ALA A 110 -11.74 6.37 -8.66
N GLY A 111 -12.34 7.01 -7.66
CA GLY A 111 -13.79 7.24 -7.61
C GLY A 111 -14.31 8.11 -8.75
N GLU A 112 -13.59 9.19 -9.07
CA GLU A 112 -13.90 10.05 -10.20
C GLU A 112 -13.78 9.30 -11.53
N LEU A 113 -12.77 8.42 -11.68
CA LEU A 113 -12.61 7.56 -12.85
C LEU A 113 -13.76 6.56 -12.98
N ALA A 114 -14.18 5.93 -11.88
CA ALA A 114 -15.31 5.01 -11.90
C ALA A 114 -16.61 5.71 -12.33
N ALA A 115 -16.84 6.94 -11.85
CA ALA A 115 -17.99 7.74 -12.26
C ALA A 115 -17.96 8.12 -13.74
N ALA A 116 -16.80 8.54 -14.27
CA ALA A 116 -16.63 8.87 -15.69
C ALA A 116 -16.85 7.65 -16.59
N ALA A 117 -16.32 6.47 -16.20
CA ALA A 117 -16.52 5.22 -16.91
C ALA A 117 -17.99 4.79 -16.92
N LYS A 118 -18.68 4.91 -15.78
CA LYS A 118 -20.12 4.62 -15.68
C LYS A 118 -20.94 5.52 -16.60
N ALA A 119 -20.55 6.79 -16.73
CA ALA A 119 -21.17 7.74 -17.66
C ALA A 119 -20.78 7.52 -19.14
N LYS A 120 -19.78 6.67 -19.39
CA LYS A 120 -19.19 6.44 -20.73
C LYS A 120 -18.66 7.72 -21.40
N ASP A 121 -18.15 8.64 -20.57
CA ASP A 121 -17.57 9.92 -21.01
C ASP A 121 -16.09 9.72 -21.35
N ASP A 122 -15.78 9.57 -22.63
CA ASP A 122 -14.42 9.35 -23.14
C ASP A 122 -13.43 10.44 -22.71
N ALA A 123 -13.83 11.69 -22.78
CA ALA A 123 -12.96 12.81 -22.44
C ALA A 123 -12.63 12.81 -20.96
N ALA A 124 -13.64 12.65 -20.11
CA ALA A 124 -13.46 12.53 -18.66
C ALA A 124 -12.65 11.27 -18.30
N VAL A 125 -12.90 10.12 -18.92
CA VAL A 125 -12.10 8.90 -18.67
C VAL A 125 -10.62 9.14 -18.95
N GLY A 126 -10.29 9.75 -20.10
CA GLY A 126 -8.91 10.05 -20.47
C GLY A 126 -8.21 10.97 -19.45
N GLU A 127 -8.91 11.99 -18.95
CA GLU A 127 -8.43 12.90 -17.91
C GLU A 127 -8.23 12.15 -16.57
N LYS A 128 -9.22 11.35 -16.13
CA LYS A 128 -9.20 10.69 -14.83
C LYS A 128 -8.18 9.53 -14.78
N VAL A 129 -7.89 8.86 -15.89
CA VAL A 129 -6.77 7.91 -15.99
C VAL A 129 -5.43 8.59 -15.69
N LYS A 130 -5.22 9.80 -16.23
CA LYS A 130 -4.02 10.61 -15.93
C LYS A 130 -3.99 11.00 -14.45
N ALA A 131 -5.12 11.38 -13.86
CA ALA A 131 -5.21 11.74 -12.44
C ALA A 131 -4.87 10.55 -11.53
N VAL A 132 -5.37 9.34 -11.80
CA VAL A 132 -5.00 8.11 -11.07
C VAL A 132 -3.50 7.85 -11.18
N SER A 133 -2.94 7.94 -12.38
CA SER A 133 -1.49 7.76 -12.59
C SER A 133 -0.66 8.79 -11.82
N GLY A 134 -1.10 10.05 -11.80
CA GLY A 134 -0.47 11.14 -11.05
C GLY A 134 -0.52 10.90 -9.54
N ALA A 135 -1.63 10.42 -9.00
CA ALA A 135 -1.77 10.08 -7.58
C ALA A 135 -0.82 8.96 -7.17
N CYS A 136 -0.72 7.89 -7.99
CA CYS A 136 0.26 6.81 -7.77
C CYS A 136 1.70 7.33 -7.78
N GLY A 137 2.06 8.11 -8.80
CA GLY A 137 3.41 8.65 -8.97
C GLY A 137 3.81 9.61 -7.87
N GLY A 138 2.92 10.51 -7.48
CA GLY A 138 3.17 11.50 -6.41
C GLY A 138 3.45 10.84 -5.06
N CYS A 139 2.63 9.85 -4.68
CA CYS A 139 2.84 9.08 -3.46
C CYS A 139 4.17 8.29 -3.51
N HIS A 140 4.45 7.60 -4.60
CA HIS A 140 5.68 6.82 -4.76
C HIS A 140 6.94 7.70 -4.73
N LYS A 141 6.91 8.88 -5.34
CA LYS A 141 8.04 9.83 -5.29
C LYS A 141 8.36 10.25 -3.85
N ALA A 142 7.33 10.48 -3.04
CA ALA A 142 7.51 10.95 -1.66
C ALA A 142 7.90 9.81 -0.70
N PHE A 143 7.35 8.60 -0.87
CA PHE A 143 7.31 7.57 0.16
C PHE A 143 7.90 6.21 -0.25
N ARG A 144 8.44 6.06 -1.48
CA ARG A 144 9.03 4.82 -1.96
C ARG A 144 10.46 5.01 -2.42
N GLU A 145 11.37 4.15 -1.95
CA GLU A 145 12.74 4.03 -2.44
C GLU A 145 12.78 3.40 -3.83
N GLU A 146 13.80 3.75 -4.61
CA GLU A 146 14.05 3.11 -5.92
C GLU A 146 14.52 1.66 -5.74
N LYS A 147 15.40 1.42 -4.76
CA LYS A 147 15.95 0.09 -4.44
C LYS A 147 15.36 -0.46 -3.16
N TYR A 148 15.40 -1.78 -2.99
CA TYR A 148 15.09 -2.41 -1.71
C TYR A 148 16.18 -2.06 -0.70
N LYS A 149 15.78 -1.89 0.56
CA LYS A 149 16.70 -1.88 1.70
C LYS A 149 17.22 -3.30 1.89
N GLU A 150 18.52 -3.44 2.09
CA GLU A 150 19.17 -4.70 2.45
C GLU A 150 18.97 -5.04 3.92
#